data_b1bc59553fdd64c72ae22f2a7b00c3cb
#
_entry.id   b1bc59553fdd64c72ae22f2a7b00c3cb
#
_cell.length_a   1.000
_cell.length_b   1.000
_cell.length_c   1.000
_cell.angle_alpha   90.00
_cell.angle_beta   90.00
_cell.angle_gamma   90.00
#
_symmetry.space_group_name_H-M   'P 1'
#
loop_
_entity.id
_entity.type
_entity.pdbx_description
1 polymer ?
#
loop_
_entity_poly.entity_id
_entity_poly.type
_entity_poly.pdbx_seq_one_letter_code
_entity_poly.pdbx_strand_id
1 'polypeptide(L)'
;MASWQENLFVKSLDNGLALTPPMGWMDWERFRCNTDCKNDPDNCIGEKLFMDMASRMAEDGFKDVGYEYVSIDDCWMSHNRTADGQLQPDPARFPSGMKALADYIHSKGLKLGIYAGIALEDLTYYGTKTCAGYPGTIDHIQQDMDTFAGWGVDYLKLDGCYSDPDKMDTGYPMVTKALNNTGRPIVFSCSWPAYQSAKKTPNYTWIAENCNLWRNYDDIQDSWQSVTSIVKWYGDHQDEMIPVAGPGNWNDPDMLIIGDFSLSFEQSKAQFALWSVMASEGNREIWARPLSNGSVAVVLFSHSESTPETIEASFKMVGLSAEKAEARDLFEHKDLGTFTGSFHAIVNPSGVVMVILSPVTVLDV
;
A
#
# COMPACT_ATOMS: atom_id res chain seq x y z
N MET A 1 -2.60 30.26 -12.05
CA MET A 1 -1.21 29.85 -12.36
C MET A 1 -0.50 29.60 -11.04
N ALA A 2 -0.64 28.42 -10.50
CA ALA A 2 0.21 27.98 -9.39
C ALA A 2 1.43 27.33 -10.03
N SER A 3 2.58 27.94 -9.84
CA SER A 3 3.85 27.40 -10.31
C SER A 3 4.19 26.17 -9.44
N TRP A 4 4.37 25.06 -10.05
CA TRP A 4 4.80 23.78 -9.45
C TRP A 4 6.20 23.84 -8.79
N GLN A 5 6.80 25.03 -8.62
CA GLN A 5 8.19 25.21 -8.17
C GLN A 5 8.37 25.63 -6.71
N GLU A 6 7.30 25.82 -5.94
CA GLU A 6 7.41 26.02 -4.49
C GLU A 6 6.56 24.96 -3.76
N ASN A 7 6.87 23.68 -3.95
CA ASN A 7 6.47 22.69 -2.98
C ASN A 7 7.16 23.02 -1.66
N LEU A 8 6.40 23.52 -0.71
CA LEU A 8 6.69 23.34 0.69
C LEU A 8 6.93 21.84 0.86
N PHE A 9 8.20 21.41 0.84
CA PHE A 9 8.54 20.05 1.20
C PHE A 9 7.99 19.83 2.60
N VAL A 10 6.89 19.10 2.69
CA VAL A 10 6.47 18.52 3.96
C VAL A 10 7.69 17.76 4.46
N LYS A 11 8.10 18.02 5.69
CA LYS A 11 9.23 17.32 6.30
C LYS A 11 8.81 15.85 6.40
N SER A 12 9.33 15.04 5.50
CA SER A 12 9.01 13.61 5.43
C SER A 12 9.89 12.81 6.39
N LEU A 13 9.50 11.58 6.69
CA LEU A 13 10.34 10.61 7.37
C LEU A 13 11.55 10.30 6.48
N ASP A 14 12.64 11.04 6.70
CA ASP A 14 13.89 10.93 5.90
C ASP A 14 14.74 9.76 6.42
N ASN A 15 14.28 8.54 6.19
CA ASN A 15 15.00 7.31 6.52
C ASN A 15 15.56 6.60 5.27
N GLY A 16 15.44 7.20 4.09
CA GLY A 16 15.91 6.64 2.82
C GLY A 16 15.12 5.44 2.30
N LEU A 17 13.96 5.12 2.92
CA LEU A 17 13.12 3.97 2.57
C LEU A 17 11.90 4.40 1.76
N ALA A 18 11.26 3.44 1.09
CA ALA A 18 10.04 3.63 0.31
C ALA A 18 10.13 4.83 -0.66
N LEU A 19 11.26 5.01 -1.36
CA LEU A 19 11.41 6.05 -2.37
C LEU A 19 10.46 5.87 -3.56
N THR A 20 9.97 4.65 -3.76
CA THR A 20 8.81 4.29 -4.58
C THR A 20 7.80 3.57 -3.71
N PRO A 21 6.50 3.55 -4.07
CA PRO A 21 5.51 2.77 -3.32
C PRO A 21 5.95 1.31 -3.18
N PRO A 22 5.96 0.73 -1.96
CA PRO A 22 6.33 -0.66 -1.78
C PRO A 22 5.40 -1.59 -2.57
N MET A 23 5.98 -2.52 -3.32
CA MET A 23 5.25 -3.54 -4.06
C MET A 23 5.57 -4.91 -3.48
N GLY A 24 4.54 -5.74 -3.30
CA GLY A 24 4.70 -7.04 -2.68
C GLY A 24 3.42 -7.87 -2.67
N TRP A 25 3.48 -8.97 -1.96
CA TRP A 25 2.35 -9.85 -1.67
C TRP A 25 2.10 -9.87 -0.16
N MET A 26 0.82 -9.85 0.23
CA MET A 26 0.35 -9.94 1.61
C MET A 26 -0.81 -10.95 1.68
N ASP A 27 -0.87 -11.72 2.74
CA ASP A 27 -1.80 -12.85 2.86
C ASP A 27 -3.23 -12.46 3.22
N TRP A 28 -3.48 -11.26 3.76
CA TRP A 28 -4.73 -10.93 4.44
C TRP A 28 -5.99 -11.13 3.59
N GLU A 29 -6.08 -10.53 2.41
CA GLU A 29 -7.36 -10.55 1.70
C GLU A 29 -7.76 -11.95 1.24
N ARG A 30 -6.79 -12.77 0.84
CA ARG A 30 -7.03 -14.12 0.36
C ARG A 30 -7.16 -15.17 1.46
N PHE A 31 -6.37 -15.06 2.52
CA PHE A 31 -6.21 -16.12 3.52
C PHE A 31 -6.76 -15.74 4.90
N ARG A 32 -6.92 -14.45 5.19
CA ARG A 32 -7.43 -13.93 6.46
C ARG A 32 -6.73 -14.58 7.66
N CYS A 33 -7.45 -14.93 8.72
CA CYS A 33 -6.96 -15.66 9.88
C CYS A 33 -7.20 -17.18 9.76
N ASN A 34 -6.91 -17.78 8.61
CA ASN A 34 -7.01 -19.23 8.49
C ASN A 34 -5.81 -19.89 9.20
N THR A 35 -6.03 -20.29 10.44
CA THR A 35 -5.04 -20.99 11.29
C THR A 35 -5.24 -22.51 11.37
N ASP A 36 -6.21 -23.06 10.61
CA ASP A 36 -6.55 -24.50 10.62
C ASP A 36 -5.68 -25.29 9.64
N CYS A 37 -4.39 -25.39 9.91
CA CYS A 37 -3.46 -26.17 9.09
C CYS A 37 -3.73 -27.67 9.08
N LYS A 38 -4.60 -28.15 9.95
CA LYS A 38 -4.95 -29.58 10.00
C LYS A 38 -5.97 -29.94 8.91
N ASN A 39 -7.00 -29.11 8.74
CA ASN A 39 -8.09 -29.38 7.80
C ASN A 39 -7.90 -28.65 6.47
N ASP A 40 -7.14 -27.56 6.46
CA ASP A 40 -6.85 -26.75 5.27
C ASP A 40 -5.35 -26.40 5.18
N PRO A 41 -4.47 -27.41 4.99
CA PRO A 41 -3.02 -27.24 5.06
C PRO A 41 -2.44 -26.35 3.94
N ASP A 42 -3.14 -26.23 2.81
CA ASP A 42 -2.67 -25.48 1.65
C ASP A 42 -3.00 -23.97 1.72
N ASN A 43 -3.96 -23.58 2.58
CA ASN A 43 -4.40 -22.19 2.72
C ASN A 43 -4.22 -21.63 4.13
N CYS A 44 -3.62 -22.38 5.06
CA CYS A 44 -3.40 -21.87 6.41
C CYS A 44 -2.21 -20.92 6.50
N ILE A 45 -2.31 -19.95 7.42
CA ILE A 45 -1.23 -19.02 7.75
C ILE A 45 -0.10 -19.78 8.47
N GLY A 46 0.97 -20.07 7.76
CA GLY A 46 2.13 -20.81 8.27
C GLY A 46 3.36 -20.64 7.39
N GLU A 47 4.55 -21.03 7.89
CA GLU A 47 5.81 -20.79 7.19
C GLU A 47 5.84 -21.33 5.76
N LYS A 48 5.17 -22.47 5.51
CA LYS A 48 5.09 -23.07 4.16
C LYS A 48 4.44 -22.13 3.16
N LEU A 49 3.32 -21.50 3.52
CA LEU A 49 2.61 -20.56 2.64
C LEU A 49 3.54 -19.41 2.20
N PHE A 50 4.24 -18.79 3.15
CA PHE A 50 5.11 -17.65 2.85
C PHE A 50 6.36 -18.07 2.07
N MET A 51 6.92 -19.24 2.34
CA MET A 51 8.05 -19.80 1.57
C MET A 51 7.64 -20.10 0.12
N ASP A 52 6.46 -20.69 -0.09
CA ASP A 52 5.93 -20.98 -1.41
C ASP A 52 5.67 -19.69 -2.19
N MET A 53 5.04 -18.67 -1.57
CA MET A 53 4.80 -17.36 -2.21
C MET A 53 6.10 -16.63 -2.53
N ALA A 54 7.10 -16.66 -1.64
CA ALA A 54 8.41 -16.09 -1.92
C ALA A 54 9.08 -16.76 -3.12
N SER A 55 8.99 -18.11 -3.22
CA SER A 55 9.51 -18.84 -4.38
C SER A 55 8.80 -18.43 -5.67
N ARG A 56 7.46 -18.37 -5.67
CA ARG A 56 6.67 -17.94 -6.83
C ARG A 56 7.00 -16.52 -7.26
N MET A 57 7.09 -15.58 -6.30
CA MET A 57 7.48 -14.20 -6.61
C MET A 57 8.86 -14.10 -7.25
N ALA A 58 9.82 -14.90 -6.78
CA ALA A 58 11.18 -14.90 -7.32
C ALA A 58 11.29 -15.61 -8.69
N GLU A 59 10.45 -16.61 -8.95
CA GLU A 59 10.57 -17.50 -10.12
C GLU A 59 9.63 -17.11 -11.27
N ASP A 60 8.48 -16.47 -10.96
CA ASP A 60 7.44 -16.14 -11.95
C ASP A 60 7.58 -14.72 -12.53
N GLY A 61 8.69 -14.01 -12.26
CA GLY A 61 8.99 -12.70 -12.86
C GLY A 61 8.44 -11.50 -12.06
N PHE A 62 7.72 -11.69 -10.96
CA PHE A 62 7.23 -10.57 -10.14
C PHE A 62 8.37 -9.74 -9.55
N LYS A 63 9.41 -10.41 -9.05
CA LYS A 63 10.62 -9.74 -8.53
C LYS A 63 11.30 -8.89 -9.60
N ASP A 64 11.36 -9.35 -10.85
CA ASP A 64 12.05 -8.67 -11.95
C ASP A 64 11.38 -7.34 -12.32
N VAL A 65 10.10 -7.19 -11.99
CA VAL A 65 9.33 -5.96 -12.17
C VAL A 65 9.14 -5.15 -10.87
N GLY A 66 9.86 -5.51 -9.81
CA GLY A 66 9.96 -4.71 -8.58
C GLY A 66 9.04 -5.13 -7.41
N TYR A 67 8.37 -6.29 -7.48
CA TYR A 67 7.69 -6.84 -6.31
C TYR A 67 8.72 -7.44 -5.35
N GLU A 68 8.94 -6.80 -4.20
CA GLU A 68 10.04 -7.15 -3.31
C GLU A 68 9.59 -7.70 -1.96
N TYR A 69 8.37 -7.38 -1.50
CA TYR A 69 7.92 -7.70 -0.15
C TYR A 69 7.04 -8.93 -0.12
N VAL A 70 7.31 -9.85 0.82
CA VAL A 70 6.42 -10.91 1.25
C VAL A 70 6.00 -10.57 2.67
N SER A 71 4.75 -10.16 2.84
CA SER A 71 4.24 -9.60 4.09
C SER A 71 3.25 -10.54 4.77
N ILE A 72 3.48 -10.77 6.06
CA ILE A 72 2.61 -11.52 6.94
C ILE A 72 1.67 -10.52 7.63
N ASP A 73 0.36 -10.71 7.51
CA ASP A 73 -0.64 -9.94 8.22
C ASP A 73 -0.94 -10.53 9.61
N ASP A 74 -2.07 -10.21 10.25
CA ASP A 74 -2.41 -10.69 11.60
C ASP A 74 -2.40 -12.23 11.71
N CYS A 75 -2.59 -12.76 12.90
CA CYS A 75 -2.75 -14.18 13.19
C CYS A 75 -1.50 -15.07 13.06
N TRP A 76 -0.30 -14.50 12.90
CA TRP A 76 0.94 -15.29 12.87
C TRP A 76 1.44 -15.71 14.25
N MET A 77 1.06 -14.97 15.30
CA MET A 77 1.59 -15.07 16.65
C MET A 77 1.00 -16.24 17.45
N SER A 78 1.70 -16.62 18.51
CA SER A 78 1.11 -17.32 19.65
C SER A 78 0.16 -16.39 20.42
N HIS A 79 -0.87 -16.95 21.07
CA HIS A 79 -1.79 -16.18 21.91
C HIS A 79 -1.13 -15.57 23.16
N ASN A 80 0.04 -16.01 23.52
CA ASN A 80 0.78 -15.52 24.67
C ASN A 80 2.18 -15.10 24.27
N ARG A 81 2.69 -14.05 24.93
CA ARG A 81 4.11 -13.71 24.91
C ARG A 81 4.93 -14.77 25.64
N THR A 82 6.23 -14.79 25.41
CA THR A 82 7.18 -15.58 26.20
C THR A 82 7.21 -15.13 27.67
N ALA A 83 7.84 -15.89 28.55
CA ALA A 83 7.95 -15.55 29.97
C ALA A 83 8.70 -14.23 30.25
N ASP A 84 9.56 -13.82 29.34
CA ASP A 84 10.31 -12.55 29.33
C ASP A 84 9.62 -11.44 28.52
N GLY A 85 8.38 -11.68 28.08
CA GLY A 85 7.52 -10.70 27.45
C GLY A 85 7.68 -10.52 25.95
N GLN A 86 8.49 -11.33 25.25
CA GLN A 86 8.68 -11.21 23.81
C GLN A 86 7.49 -11.76 23.02
N LEU A 87 7.22 -11.16 21.85
CA LEU A 87 6.36 -11.76 20.84
C LEU A 87 7.02 -13.05 20.31
N GLN A 88 6.19 -14.04 20.01
CA GLN A 88 6.64 -15.29 19.43
C GLN A 88 5.67 -15.79 18.35
N PRO A 89 6.17 -16.38 17.26
CA PRO A 89 5.33 -17.03 16.28
C PRO A 89 4.62 -18.24 16.89
N ASP A 90 3.52 -18.64 16.30
CA ASP A 90 2.88 -19.92 16.64
C ASP A 90 3.83 -21.08 16.26
N PRO A 91 4.29 -21.90 17.23
CA PRO A 91 5.33 -22.91 16.95
C PRO A 91 4.84 -24.07 16.10
N ALA A 92 3.53 -24.30 16.00
CA ALA A 92 2.97 -25.33 15.15
C ALA A 92 2.91 -24.89 13.67
N ARG A 93 2.71 -23.60 13.43
CA ARG A 93 2.59 -23.02 12.09
C ARG A 93 3.90 -22.45 11.55
N PHE A 94 4.78 -22.03 12.44
CA PHE A 94 6.11 -21.49 12.13
C PHE A 94 7.20 -22.24 12.94
N PRO A 95 7.37 -23.55 12.71
CA PRO A 95 8.27 -24.39 13.52
C PRO A 95 9.74 -23.98 13.43
N SER A 96 10.17 -23.36 12.32
CA SER A 96 11.54 -22.86 12.15
C SER A 96 11.75 -21.47 12.76
N GLY A 97 10.68 -20.77 13.12
CA GLY A 97 10.68 -19.41 13.65
C GLY A 97 10.82 -18.31 12.59
N MET A 98 10.49 -17.07 12.98
CA MET A 98 10.46 -15.94 12.03
C MET A 98 11.82 -15.58 11.45
N LYS A 99 12.91 -15.76 12.22
CA LYS A 99 14.24 -15.50 11.68
C LYS A 99 14.60 -16.44 10.52
N ALA A 100 14.30 -17.72 10.65
CA ALA A 100 14.57 -18.69 9.59
C ALA A 100 13.72 -18.39 8.34
N LEU A 101 12.47 -17.98 8.52
CA LEU A 101 11.60 -17.56 7.44
C LEU A 101 12.14 -16.29 6.75
N ALA A 102 12.59 -15.29 7.52
CA ALA A 102 13.25 -14.09 6.98
C ALA A 102 14.50 -14.45 6.17
N ASP A 103 15.37 -15.28 6.71
CA ASP A 103 16.59 -15.74 6.03
C ASP A 103 16.26 -16.46 4.70
N TYR A 104 15.18 -17.26 4.67
CA TYR A 104 14.71 -17.92 3.45
C TYR A 104 14.23 -16.89 2.42
N ILE A 105 13.36 -15.94 2.79
CA ILE A 105 12.83 -14.89 1.93
C ILE A 105 13.98 -14.03 1.38
N HIS A 106 14.95 -13.66 2.24
CA HIS A 106 16.15 -12.93 1.82
C HIS A 106 17.01 -13.74 0.85
N SER A 107 17.10 -15.07 1.01
CA SER A 107 17.84 -15.93 0.07
C SER A 107 17.26 -15.91 -1.35
N LYS A 108 15.98 -15.59 -1.49
CA LYS A 108 15.30 -15.36 -2.79
C LYS A 108 15.51 -13.94 -3.32
N GLY A 109 16.18 -13.07 -2.56
CA GLY A 109 16.37 -11.64 -2.86
C GLY A 109 15.10 -10.81 -2.68
N LEU A 110 14.22 -11.25 -1.78
CA LEU A 110 12.98 -10.59 -1.37
C LEU A 110 13.12 -10.08 0.07
N LYS A 111 12.13 -9.37 0.57
CA LYS A 111 12.08 -8.72 1.87
C LYS A 111 10.90 -9.24 2.69
N LEU A 112 11.07 -9.41 4.01
CA LEU A 112 10.00 -9.85 4.90
C LEU A 112 9.26 -8.66 5.50
N GLY A 113 7.93 -8.62 5.31
CA GLY A 113 7.02 -7.76 6.06
C GLY A 113 6.34 -8.52 7.20
N ILE A 114 5.99 -7.80 8.27
CA ILE A 114 5.27 -8.35 9.42
C ILE A 114 4.20 -7.38 9.91
N TYR A 115 3.21 -7.91 10.61
CA TYR A 115 2.09 -7.17 11.20
C TYR A 115 2.20 -7.12 12.73
N ALA A 116 1.78 -5.98 13.31
CA ALA A 116 1.51 -5.83 14.74
C ALA A 116 0.32 -4.90 14.97
N GLY A 117 -0.25 -4.91 16.18
CA GLY A 117 -1.28 -3.98 16.61
C GLY A 117 -0.76 -3.05 17.70
N ILE A 118 -1.06 -1.75 17.62
CA ILE A 118 -0.56 -0.79 18.61
C ILE A 118 -1.32 -0.85 19.93
N ALA A 119 -2.67 -1.00 19.91
CA ALA A 119 -3.56 -1.18 21.04
C ALA A 119 -3.39 -0.13 22.17
N LEU A 120 -3.78 1.14 21.91
CA LEU A 120 -3.60 2.29 22.81
C LEU A 120 -4.76 2.52 23.81
N GLU A 121 -5.56 1.52 24.16
CA GLU A 121 -6.65 1.68 25.13
C GLU A 121 -6.27 1.33 26.57
N ASP A 122 -7.11 1.82 27.50
CA ASP A 122 -6.96 1.62 28.94
C ASP A 122 -6.96 0.12 29.29
N LEU A 123 -5.93 -0.32 29.96
CA LEU A 123 -5.55 -1.69 30.29
C LEU A 123 -6.62 -2.54 31.00
N THR A 124 -7.80 -1.97 31.32
CA THR A 124 -8.74 -2.59 32.25
C THR A 124 -9.74 -3.56 31.63
N TYR A 125 -9.98 -3.54 30.30
CA TYR A 125 -11.07 -4.34 29.72
C TYR A 125 -10.68 -5.30 28.59
N TYR A 126 -9.75 -4.96 27.69
CA TYR A 126 -9.42 -5.82 26.53
C TYR A 126 -7.96 -6.31 26.44
N GLY A 127 -7.07 -5.81 27.32
CA GLY A 127 -5.64 -6.07 27.18
C GLY A 127 -5.08 -5.47 25.87
N THR A 128 -3.75 -5.50 25.72
CA THR A 128 -3.08 -5.06 24.50
C THR A 128 -3.23 -6.13 23.42
N LYS A 129 -4.07 -5.89 22.38
CA LYS A 129 -4.39 -6.91 21.37
C LYS A 129 -4.34 -6.37 19.95
N THR A 130 -3.98 -7.24 19.00
CA THR A 130 -4.19 -7.03 17.57
C THR A 130 -5.68 -7.12 17.22
N CYS A 131 -6.06 -6.80 15.98
CA CYS A 131 -7.45 -6.89 15.53
C CYS A 131 -8.06 -8.29 15.71
N ALA A 132 -7.27 -9.35 15.49
CA ALA A 132 -7.68 -10.73 15.70
C ALA A 132 -7.50 -11.24 17.14
N GLY A 133 -7.06 -10.39 18.08
CA GLY A 133 -6.99 -10.72 19.50
C GLY A 133 -5.67 -11.31 19.98
N TYR A 134 -4.61 -11.24 19.18
CA TYR A 134 -3.24 -11.62 19.55
C TYR A 134 -2.55 -10.51 20.34
N PRO A 135 -1.38 -10.76 20.97
CA PRO A 135 -0.70 -9.76 21.78
C PRO A 135 -0.35 -8.47 21.01
N GLY A 136 -0.77 -7.32 21.52
CA GLY A 136 -0.43 -5.98 20.99
C GLY A 136 0.87 -5.43 21.59
N THR A 137 1.30 -4.28 21.08
CA THR A 137 2.68 -3.76 21.22
C THR A 137 2.87 -2.68 22.29
N ILE A 138 1.81 -1.99 22.74
CA ILE A 138 1.95 -0.71 23.47
C ILE A 138 2.87 -0.76 24.69
N ASP A 139 2.78 -1.78 25.54
CA ASP A 139 3.61 -1.90 26.74
C ASP A 139 5.01 -2.49 26.48
N HIS A 140 5.27 -2.90 25.23
CA HIS A 140 6.46 -3.60 24.81
C HIS A 140 7.12 -3.01 23.57
N ILE A 141 6.84 -1.73 23.23
CA ILE A 141 7.21 -1.13 21.94
C ILE A 141 8.67 -1.38 21.59
N GLN A 142 9.63 -0.99 22.43
CA GLN A 142 11.05 -1.16 22.11
C GLN A 142 11.43 -2.65 22.01
N GLN A 143 10.93 -3.49 22.91
CA GLN A 143 11.20 -4.92 22.92
C GLN A 143 10.71 -5.61 21.62
N ASP A 144 9.53 -5.25 21.16
CA ASP A 144 8.95 -5.80 19.94
C ASP A 144 9.72 -5.33 18.69
N MET A 145 10.08 -4.03 18.63
CA MET A 145 10.88 -3.51 17.51
C MET A 145 12.28 -4.14 17.46
N ASP A 146 12.93 -4.35 18.63
CA ASP A 146 14.20 -5.06 18.73
C ASP A 146 14.05 -6.52 18.29
N THR A 147 12.93 -7.16 18.62
CA THR A 147 12.60 -8.52 18.21
C THR A 147 12.45 -8.62 16.68
N PHE A 148 11.69 -7.72 16.07
CA PHE A 148 11.51 -7.67 14.61
C PHE A 148 12.83 -7.38 13.89
N ALA A 149 13.62 -6.44 14.39
CA ALA A 149 14.96 -6.18 13.87
C ALA A 149 15.88 -7.41 13.97
N GLY A 150 15.84 -8.11 15.11
CA GLY A 150 16.61 -9.35 15.34
C GLY A 150 16.19 -10.51 14.43
N TRP A 151 14.94 -10.58 14.02
CA TRP A 151 14.47 -11.55 13.03
C TRP A 151 14.81 -11.17 11.59
N GLY A 152 15.19 -9.92 11.34
CA GLY A 152 15.51 -9.47 9.99
C GLY A 152 14.29 -8.96 9.21
N VAL A 153 13.27 -8.44 9.91
CA VAL A 153 12.09 -7.81 9.28
C VAL A 153 12.49 -6.53 8.53
N ASP A 154 11.88 -6.29 7.35
CA ASP A 154 12.16 -5.16 6.47
C ASP A 154 10.96 -4.20 6.34
N TYR A 155 9.78 -4.62 6.75
CA TYR A 155 8.54 -3.85 6.67
C TYR A 155 7.63 -4.19 7.85
N LEU A 156 7.09 -3.18 8.50
CA LEU A 156 6.13 -3.31 9.60
C LEU A 156 4.81 -2.64 9.22
N LYS A 157 3.71 -3.42 9.16
CA LYS A 157 2.33 -2.92 9.19
C LYS A 157 1.89 -2.82 10.65
N LEU A 158 1.56 -1.62 11.11
CA LEU A 158 1.07 -1.39 12.46
C LEU A 158 -0.40 -0.96 12.44
N ASP A 159 -1.26 -1.82 12.96
CA ASP A 159 -2.70 -1.60 12.99
C ASP A 159 -3.15 -0.87 14.25
N GLY A 160 -4.33 -0.22 14.17
CA GLY A 160 -4.87 0.64 15.21
C GLY A 160 -6.06 0.06 15.98
N CYS A 161 -6.41 -1.21 15.81
CA CYS A 161 -7.50 -1.84 16.56
C CYS A 161 -7.32 -1.69 18.06
N TYR A 162 -8.44 -1.51 18.77
CA TYR A 162 -8.47 -1.31 20.22
C TYR A 162 -7.63 -0.12 20.70
N SER A 163 -7.50 0.89 19.87
CA SER A 163 -6.78 2.13 20.18
C SER A 163 -7.74 3.31 20.22
N ASP A 164 -7.53 4.21 21.18
CA ASP A 164 -8.18 5.52 21.16
C ASP A 164 -7.56 6.37 20.04
N PRO A 165 -8.33 6.79 19.03
CA PRO A 165 -7.81 7.61 17.93
C PRO A 165 -7.12 8.90 18.40
N ASP A 166 -7.50 9.46 19.56
CA ASP A 166 -6.88 10.68 20.10
C ASP A 166 -5.47 10.43 20.64
N LYS A 167 -5.13 9.17 20.98
CA LYS A 167 -3.80 8.78 21.46
C LYS A 167 -2.85 8.39 20.33
N MET A 168 -3.35 8.21 19.11
CA MET A 168 -2.53 7.78 17.96
C MET A 168 -1.45 8.81 17.60
N ASP A 169 -1.74 10.11 17.74
CA ASP A 169 -0.77 11.20 17.50
C ASP A 169 0.48 11.11 18.41
N THR A 170 0.43 10.29 19.46
CA THR A 170 1.55 10.02 20.36
C THR A 170 2.08 8.59 20.17
N GLY A 171 1.19 7.62 19.99
CA GLY A 171 1.55 6.19 19.96
C GLY A 171 2.38 5.81 18.74
N TYR A 172 1.95 6.21 17.53
CA TYR A 172 2.71 5.90 16.31
C TYR A 172 4.11 6.52 16.30
N PRO A 173 4.31 7.80 16.70
CA PRO A 173 5.65 8.37 16.85
C PRO A 173 6.55 7.64 17.86
N MET A 174 5.99 7.04 18.91
CA MET A 174 6.76 6.19 19.84
C MET A 174 7.32 4.96 19.14
N VAL A 175 6.54 4.33 18.23
CA VAL A 175 6.98 3.18 17.44
C VAL A 175 8.05 3.61 16.43
N THR A 176 7.87 4.74 15.74
CA THR A 176 8.89 5.31 14.84
C THR A 176 10.22 5.49 15.56
N LYS A 177 10.21 6.07 16.76
CA LYS A 177 11.39 6.23 17.58
C LYS A 177 12.03 4.89 17.94
N ALA A 178 11.22 3.88 18.31
CA ALA A 178 11.70 2.57 18.69
C ALA A 178 12.30 1.83 17.49
N LEU A 179 11.69 1.92 16.29
CA LEU A 179 12.25 1.39 15.05
C LEU A 179 13.61 2.02 14.75
N ASN A 180 13.73 3.34 14.85
CA ASN A 180 15.00 4.04 14.64
C ASN A 180 16.09 3.59 15.65
N ASN A 181 15.73 3.31 16.90
CA ASN A 181 16.66 2.83 17.93
C ASN A 181 17.23 1.45 17.62
N THR A 182 16.54 0.61 16.84
CA THR A 182 17.05 -0.72 16.45
C THR A 182 18.26 -0.64 15.51
N GLY A 183 18.44 0.48 14.81
CA GLY A 183 19.46 0.66 13.78
C GLY A 183 19.23 -0.14 12.49
N ARG A 184 18.14 -0.95 12.39
CA ARG A 184 17.76 -1.65 11.18
C ARG A 184 16.81 -0.80 10.35
N PRO A 185 17.03 -0.65 9.02
CA PRO A 185 16.07 0.01 8.13
C PRO A 185 14.81 -0.88 7.97
N ILE A 186 13.67 -0.41 8.48
CA ILE A 186 12.37 -1.08 8.39
C ILE A 186 11.37 -0.07 7.86
N VAL A 187 10.71 -0.38 6.73
CA VAL A 187 9.61 0.43 6.18
C VAL A 187 8.44 0.40 7.16
N PHE A 188 7.92 1.57 7.51
CA PHE A 188 6.85 1.69 8.48
C PHE A 188 5.53 2.09 7.84
N SER A 189 4.56 1.17 7.87
CA SER A 189 3.19 1.33 7.40
C SER A 189 2.24 1.51 8.58
N CYS A 190 1.47 2.59 8.55
CA CYS A 190 0.62 3.02 9.65
C CYS A 190 -0.86 2.96 9.26
N SER A 191 -1.72 2.41 10.13
CA SER A 191 -3.18 2.51 9.97
C SER A 191 -3.76 3.77 10.65
N TRP A 192 -2.93 4.66 11.12
CA TRP A 192 -3.24 5.83 11.92
C TRP A 192 -4.38 6.70 11.36
N PRO A 193 -4.31 7.23 10.11
CA PRO A 193 -5.37 8.11 9.61
C PRO A 193 -6.72 7.39 9.45
N ALA A 194 -6.73 6.13 9.07
CA ALA A 194 -7.97 5.38 8.87
C ALA A 194 -8.85 5.35 10.14
N TYR A 195 -8.23 5.22 11.31
CA TYR A 195 -8.95 5.25 12.59
C TYR A 195 -9.34 6.66 13.04
N GLN A 196 -8.58 7.68 12.64
CA GLN A 196 -8.86 9.07 13.04
C GLN A 196 -9.91 9.75 12.18
N SER A 197 -9.97 9.44 10.88
CA SER A 197 -10.82 10.13 9.89
C SER A 197 -12.31 10.12 10.24
N ALA A 198 -12.78 9.12 11.00
CA ALA A 198 -14.15 9.05 11.49
C ALA A 198 -14.46 10.05 12.64
N LYS A 199 -13.43 10.62 13.30
CA LYS A 199 -13.60 11.52 14.47
C LYS A 199 -13.04 12.91 14.22
N LYS A 200 -11.94 13.02 13.50
CA LYS A 200 -11.23 14.29 13.26
C LYS A 200 -10.48 14.24 11.94
N THR A 201 -10.13 15.37 11.38
CA THR A 201 -9.19 15.44 10.25
C THR A 201 -7.79 15.03 10.74
N PRO A 202 -7.17 13.98 10.17
CA PRO A 202 -5.82 13.58 10.52
C PRO A 202 -4.79 14.68 10.21
N ASN A 203 -3.75 14.77 11.02
CA ASN A 203 -2.62 15.66 10.73
C ASN A 203 -1.64 14.95 9.79
N TYR A 204 -1.89 15.02 8.48
CA TYR A 204 -1.08 14.33 7.48
C TYR A 204 0.40 14.76 7.44
N THR A 205 0.71 16.01 7.79
CA THR A 205 2.10 16.45 7.95
C THR A 205 2.80 15.67 9.06
N TRP A 206 2.13 15.51 10.20
CA TRP A 206 2.69 14.76 11.33
C TRP A 206 2.78 13.26 11.04
N ILE A 207 1.83 12.72 10.28
CA ILE A 207 1.84 11.33 9.82
C ILE A 207 3.02 11.09 8.88
N ALA A 208 3.23 11.97 7.91
CA ALA A 208 4.34 11.89 6.96
C ALA A 208 5.72 12.02 7.63
N GLU A 209 5.83 12.73 8.75
CA GLU A 209 7.07 12.80 9.56
C GLU A 209 7.37 11.50 10.30
N ASN A 210 6.42 10.58 10.41
CA ASN A 210 6.54 9.37 11.23
C ASN A 210 6.34 8.06 10.47
N CYS A 211 5.65 8.05 9.33
CA CYS A 211 5.30 6.86 8.57
C CYS A 211 5.80 6.94 7.14
N ASN A 212 6.23 5.82 6.55
CA ASN A 212 6.58 5.76 5.12
C ASN A 212 5.35 5.59 4.24
N LEU A 213 4.29 4.97 4.75
CA LEU A 213 3.00 4.89 4.08
C LEU A 213 1.88 4.74 5.13
N TRP A 214 0.64 5.03 4.73
CA TRP A 214 -0.48 4.99 5.66
C TRP A 214 -1.80 4.68 4.98
N ARG A 215 -2.61 3.86 5.67
CA ARG A 215 -4.01 3.58 5.33
C ARG A 215 -4.88 4.78 5.70
N ASN A 216 -5.76 5.19 4.79
CA ASN A 216 -6.59 6.37 4.94
C ASN A 216 -8.07 6.06 5.16
N TYR A 217 -8.55 4.92 4.69
CA TYR A 217 -9.95 4.57 4.60
C TYR A 217 -10.19 3.11 4.97
N ASP A 218 -11.43 2.65 4.83
CA ASP A 218 -11.88 1.30 5.17
C ASP A 218 -11.05 0.19 4.50
N ASP A 219 -11.09 -1.00 5.10
CA ASP A 219 -10.46 -2.19 4.55
C ASP A 219 -11.14 -2.62 3.26
N ILE A 220 -10.33 -2.97 2.26
CA ILE A 220 -10.82 -3.55 1.02
C ILE A 220 -11.47 -4.91 1.29
N GLN A 221 -12.52 -5.20 0.56
CA GLN A 221 -13.19 -6.49 0.56
C GLN A 221 -13.23 -7.03 -0.87
N ASP A 222 -13.31 -8.35 -1.05
CA ASP A 222 -13.41 -8.98 -2.36
C ASP A 222 -14.76 -8.64 -3.02
N SER A 223 -14.88 -7.39 -3.49
CA SER A 223 -16.03 -6.88 -4.23
C SER A 223 -15.71 -5.62 -5.03
N TRP A 224 -16.35 -5.47 -6.20
CA TRP A 224 -16.25 -4.24 -6.99
C TRP A 224 -16.75 -3.00 -6.26
N GLN A 225 -17.78 -3.14 -5.43
CA GLN A 225 -18.30 -2.06 -4.61
C GLN A 225 -17.25 -1.53 -3.63
N SER A 226 -16.46 -2.41 -3.02
CA SER A 226 -15.37 -2.00 -2.13
C SER A 226 -14.30 -1.24 -2.89
N VAL A 227 -13.87 -1.74 -4.05
CA VAL A 227 -12.91 -1.03 -4.92
C VAL A 227 -13.39 0.38 -5.25
N THR A 228 -14.63 0.51 -5.74
CA THR A 228 -15.18 1.81 -6.13
C THR A 228 -15.41 2.76 -4.96
N SER A 229 -15.69 2.24 -3.75
CA SER A 229 -15.82 3.07 -2.55
C SER A 229 -14.48 3.71 -2.17
N ILE A 230 -13.39 2.95 -2.25
CA ILE A 230 -12.03 3.45 -2.01
C ILE A 230 -11.66 4.51 -3.05
N VAL A 231 -11.87 4.22 -4.35
CA VAL A 231 -11.61 5.18 -5.45
C VAL A 231 -12.37 6.49 -5.21
N LYS A 232 -13.66 6.38 -4.87
CA LYS A 232 -14.50 7.56 -4.57
C LYS A 232 -13.94 8.35 -3.40
N TRP A 233 -13.56 7.67 -2.31
CA TRP A 233 -13.03 8.34 -1.12
C TRP A 233 -11.75 9.12 -1.45
N TYR A 234 -10.80 8.51 -2.17
CA TYR A 234 -9.57 9.19 -2.60
C TYR A 234 -9.86 10.38 -3.52
N GLY A 235 -10.80 10.25 -4.46
CA GLY A 235 -11.23 11.34 -5.31
C GLY A 235 -11.87 12.51 -4.55
N ASP A 236 -12.61 12.22 -3.47
CA ASP A 236 -13.25 13.25 -2.64
C ASP A 236 -12.25 13.95 -1.67
N HIS A 237 -11.09 13.32 -1.35
CA HIS A 237 -10.11 13.82 -0.37
C HIS A 237 -8.74 14.15 -0.98
N GLN A 238 -8.62 14.22 -2.30
CA GLN A 238 -7.35 14.44 -3.00
C GLN A 238 -6.61 15.71 -2.55
N ASP A 239 -7.33 16.78 -2.22
CA ASP A 239 -6.73 18.06 -1.79
C ASP A 239 -5.93 17.92 -0.48
N GLU A 240 -6.28 16.92 0.35
CA GLU A 240 -5.57 16.60 1.59
C GLU A 240 -4.44 15.61 1.37
N MET A 241 -4.60 14.69 0.40
CA MET A 241 -3.70 13.56 0.19
C MET A 241 -2.49 13.92 -0.68
N ILE A 242 -2.71 14.69 -1.76
CA ILE A 242 -1.68 15.02 -2.74
C ILE A 242 -0.50 15.78 -2.12
N PRO A 243 -0.70 16.82 -1.28
CA PRO A 243 0.40 17.63 -0.78
C PRO A 243 1.41 16.87 0.11
N VAL A 244 1.02 15.71 0.63
CA VAL A 244 1.83 14.93 1.58
C VAL A 244 2.41 13.67 0.98
N ALA A 245 2.00 13.30 -0.24
CA ALA A 245 2.49 12.12 -0.94
C ALA A 245 3.76 12.41 -1.74
N GLY A 246 4.69 11.48 -1.73
CA GLY A 246 5.94 11.58 -2.50
C GLY A 246 6.96 10.52 -2.08
N PRO A 247 8.17 10.56 -2.62
CA PRO A 247 9.22 9.62 -2.25
C PRO A 247 9.45 9.56 -0.74
N GLY A 248 9.28 8.36 -0.19
CA GLY A 248 9.36 8.11 1.26
C GLY A 248 8.03 8.20 2.01
N ASN A 249 6.96 8.72 1.38
CA ASN A 249 5.66 8.97 2.00
C ASN A 249 4.52 8.67 1.02
N TRP A 250 3.74 7.62 1.27
CA TRP A 250 2.70 7.19 0.34
C TRP A 250 1.34 7.01 1.00
N ASN A 251 0.31 7.43 0.29
CA ASN A 251 -1.05 7.03 0.58
C ASN A 251 -1.25 5.57 0.18
N ASP A 252 -1.84 4.77 1.06
CA ASP A 252 -2.08 3.34 0.85
C ASP A 252 -3.59 3.09 0.66
N PRO A 253 -4.03 2.77 -0.56
CA PRO A 253 -5.44 2.46 -0.84
C PRO A 253 -5.86 1.05 -0.47
N ASP A 254 -5.00 0.32 0.25
CA ASP A 254 -5.12 -1.09 0.58
C ASP A 254 -4.75 -2.04 -0.57
N MET A 255 -4.94 -3.31 -0.36
CA MET A 255 -4.44 -4.41 -1.20
C MET A 255 -5.11 -4.45 -2.58
N LEU A 256 -4.38 -4.98 -3.55
CA LEU A 256 -4.97 -5.50 -4.78
C LEU A 256 -5.68 -6.83 -4.49
N ILE A 257 -6.93 -6.95 -4.97
CA ILE A 257 -7.73 -8.19 -4.86
C ILE A 257 -7.81 -8.92 -6.20
N ILE A 258 -6.83 -8.68 -7.07
CA ILE A 258 -6.71 -9.32 -8.39
C ILE A 258 -6.34 -10.79 -8.20
N GLY A 259 -7.16 -11.67 -8.78
CA GLY A 259 -7.00 -13.12 -8.63
C GLY A 259 -7.85 -13.73 -7.52
N ASP A 260 -8.56 -12.94 -6.74
CA ASP A 260 -9.64 -13.39 -5.86
C ASP A 260 -10.91 -13.73 -6.67
N PHE A 261 -12.09 -13.73 -6.09
CA PHE A 261 -13.25 -14.38 -6.71
C PHE A 261 -14.24 -13.42 -7.37
N SER A 262 -14.27 -12.12 -6.99
CA SER A 262 -15.39 -11.25 -7.32
C SER A 262 -15.18 -10.36 -8.52
N LEU A 263 -13.93 -9.99 -8.86
CA LEU A 263 -13.64 -9.04 -9.91
C LEU A 263 -13.65 -9.69 -11.30
N SER A 264 -14.33 -9.06 -12.26
CA SER A 264 -14.15 -9.37 -13.68
C SER A 264 -12.75 -8.96 -14.16
N PHE A 265 -12.37 -9.40 -15.35
CA PHE A 265 -11.10 -9.02 -15.98
C PHE A 265 -10.95 -7.50 -16.14
N GLU A 266 -12.01 -6.80 -16.59
CA GLU A 266 -11.99 -5.34 -16.74
C GLU A 266 -11.90 -4.63 -15.39
N GLN A 267 -12.60 -5.12 -14.35
CA GLN A 267 -12.53 -4.59 -12.99
C GLN A 267 -11.14 -4.80 -12.37
N SER A 268 -10.50 -5.94 -12.62
CA SER A 268 -9.13 -6.21 -12.19
C SER A 268 -8.13 -5.25 -12.84
N LYS A 269 -8.27 -5.00 -14.16
CA LYS A 269 -7.48 -3.99 -14.88
C LYS A 269 -7.72 -2.60 -14.29
N ALA A 270 -8.98 -2.27 -13.96
CA ALA A 270 -9.34 -0.99 -13.39
C ALA A 270 -8.69 -0.78 -12.03
N GLN A 271 -8.79 -1.76 -11.12
CA GLN A 271 -8.14 -1.67 -9.82
C GLN A 271 -6.62 -1.50 -9.99
N PHE A 272 -5.96 -2.32 -10.83
CA PHE A 272 -4.52 -2.24 -11.03
C PHE A 272 -4.09 -0.87 -11.54
N ALA A 273 -4.77 -0.34 -12.54
CA ALA A 273 -4.46 0.97 -13.11
C ALA A 273 -4.65 2.11 -12.09
N LEU A 274 -5.77 2.11 -11.36
CA LEU A 274 -6.09 3.14 -10.38
C LEU A 274 -5.09 3.09 -9.21
N TRP A 275 -4.78 1.92 -8.64
CA TRP A 275 -3.78 1.78 -7.57
C TRP A 275 -2.38 2.25 -8.01
N SER A 276 -2.04 2.07 -9.30
CA SER A 276 -0.76 2.55 -9.84
C SER A 276 -0.62 4.08 -9.86
N VAL A 277 -1.72 4.82 -9.87
CA VAL A 277 -1.72 6.29 -9.94
C VAL A 277 -2.28 6.97 -8.69
N MET A 278 -3.09 6.30 -7.86
CA MET A 278 -3.76 6.86 -6.67
C MET A 278 -2.80 7.30 -5.57
N ALA A 279 -1.57 6.84 -5.58
CA ALA A 279 -0.54 7.37 -4.67
C ALA A 279 -0.22 8.85 -4.95
N SER A 280 -0.71 9.43 -6.03
CA SER A 280 -0.60 10.83 -6.45
C SER A 280 -1.96 11.38 -6.94
N GLU A 281 -2.09 12.19 -7.93
CA GLU A 281 -3.26 13.01 -8.27
C GLU A 281 -4.39 12.28 -9.03
N GLY A 282 -5.67 12.66 -8.80
CA GLY A 282 -6.80 12.18 -9.61
C GLY A 282 -8.10 12.95 -9.49
N ASN A 283 -8.90 12.91 -10.57
CA ASN A 283 -10.29 13.34 -10.67
C ASN A 283 -11.15 12.09 -10.92
N ARG A 284 -12.44 12.08 -10.58
CA ARG A 284 -13.33 10.90 -10.52
C ARG A 284 -13.33 9.98 -11.75
N GLU A 285 -12.93 10.46 -12.93
CA GLU A 285 -12.88 9.71 -14.19
C GLU A 285 -11.51 9.73 -14.84
N ILE A 286 -10.65 10.67 -14.45
CA ILE A 286 -9.32 10.88 -15.01
C ILE A 286 -8.33 11.00 -13.89
N TRP A 287 -7.41 10.04 -13.81
CA TRP A 287 -6.32 10.01 -12.85
C TRP A 287 -5.01 10.20 -13.59
N ALA A 288 -4.09 10.94 -12.99
CA ALA A 288 -2.81 11.24 -13.63
C ALA A 288 -1.68 11.24 -12.61
N ARG A 289 -0.51 10.79 -13.07
CA ARG A 289 0.72 10.80 -12.28
C ARG A 289 1.87 11.31 -13.13
N PRO A 290 2.52 12.42 -12.75
CA PRO A 290 3.76 12.88 -13.40
C PRO A 290 4.88 11.84 -13.22
N LEU A 291 5.69 11.67 -14.26
CA LEU A 291 6.84 10.78 -14.27
C LEU A 291 8.14 11.60 -14.31
N SER A 292 9.23 11.01 -13.83
CA SER A 292 10.54 11.68 -13.70
C SER A 292 11.15 12.16 -15.03
N ASN A 293 10.70 11.60 -16.16
CA ASN A 293 11.14 11.96 -17.51
C ASN A 293 10.28 13.05 -18.19
N GLY A 294 9.36 13.68 -17.45
CA GLY A 294 8.44 14.69 -17.97
C GLY A 294 7.21 14.15 -18.71
N SER A 295 7.07 12.82 -18.82
CA SER A 295 5.83 12.19 -19.27
C SER A 295 4.80 12.15 -18.15
N VAL A 296 3.55 11.80 -18.49
CA VAL A 296 2.47 11.63 -17.51
C VAL A 296 1.79 10.28 -17.76
N ALA A 297 1.66 9.47 -16.71
CA ALA A 297 0.77 8.31 -16.72
C ALA A 297 -0.65 8.79 -16.51
N VAL A 298 -1.59 8.37 -17.38
CA VAL A 298 -3.00 8.78 -17.34
C VAL A 298 -3.88 7.55 -17.34
N VAL A 299 -4.87 7.53 -16.46
CA VAL A 299 -5.93 6.53 -16.40
C VAL A 299 -7.26 7.20 -16.69
N LEU A 300 -7.94 6.72 -17.71
CA LEU A 300 -9.34 7.05 -17.99
C LEU A 300 -10.20 5.93 -17.44
N PHE A 301 -11.09 6.23 -16.49
CA PHE A 301 -11.91 5.24 -15.79
C PHE A 301 -13.40 5.49 -16.08
N SER A 302 -14.13 4.43 -16.47
CA SER A 302 -15.58 4.49 -16.70
C SER A 302 -16.37 3.99 -15.50
N HIS A 303 -17.26 4.83 -14.97
CA HIS A 303 -18.28 4.48 -13.97
C HIS A 303 -19.50 3.79 -14.58
N SER A 304 -19.64 3.76 -15.90
CA SER A 304 -20.74 3.04 -16.56
C SER A 304 -20.63 1.53 -16.26
N GLU A 305 -21.75 0.92 -15.94
CA GLU A 305 -21.83 -0.54 -15.72
C GLU A 305 -22.32 -1.30 -16.97
N SER A 306 -22.77 -0.58 -18.00
CA SER A 306 -23.49 -1.21 -19.11
C SER A 306 -23.04 -0.78 -20.51
N THR A 307 -22.52 0.43 -20.68
CA THR A 307 -22.19 0.99 -22.00
C THR A 307 -20.77 1.57 -22.00
N PRO A 308 -20.00 1.35 -23.10
CA PRO A 308 -18.73 2.06 -23.30
C PRO A 308 -18.93 3.58 -23.37
N GLU A 309 -17.98 4.32 -22.85
CA GLU A 309 -17.98 5.78 -22.80
C GLU A 309 -16.71 6.33 -23.44
N THR A 310 -16.83 7.47 -24.14
CA THR A 310 -15.64 8.20 -24.59
C THR A 310 -15.25 9.19 -23.50
N ILE A 311 -14.04 9.03 -22.96
CA ILE A 311 -13.47 9.92 -21.95
C ILE A 311 -12.31 10.69 -22.56
N GLU A 312 -12.25 12.01 -22.31
CA GLU A 312 -11.23 12.90 -22.83
C GLU A 312 -10.49 13.61 -21.71
N ALA A 313 -9.16 13.49 -21.71
CA ALA A 313 -8.25 14.16 -20.81
C ALA A 313 -7.47 15.26 -21.53
N SER A 314 -7.68 16.54 -21.20
CA SER A 314 -6.84 17.61 -21.74
C SER A 314 -5.44 17.54 -21.11
N PHE A 315 -4.40 17.87 -21.88
CA PHE A 315 -3.01 17.85 -21.39
C PHE A 315 -2.82 18.79 -20.19
N LYS A 316 -3.50 19.92 -20.20
CA LYS A 316 -3.50 20.87 -19.09
C LYS A 316 -4.09 20.25 -17.80
N MET A 317 -5.18 19.46 -17.92
CA MET A 317 -5.84 18.82 -16.78
C MET A 317 -4.91 17.79 -16.12
N VAL A 318 -4.17 17.04 -16.92
CA VAL A 318 -3.25 16.00 -16.43
C VAL A 318 -1.83 16.50 -16.14
N GLY A 319 -1.61 17.82 -16.15
CA GLY A 319 -0.34 18.42 -15.80
C GLY A 319 0.76 18.29 -16.88
N LEU A 320 0.43 17.87 -18.10
CA LEU A 320 1.37 17.75 -19.20
C LEU A 320 1.61 19.13 -19.85
N SER A 321 2.82 19.66 -19.73
CA SER A 321 3.23 20.96 -20.27
C SER A 321 3.73 20.84 -21.72
N ALA A 322 2.87 20.33 -22.65
CA ALA A 322 3.20 20.18 -24.06
C ALA A 322 1.96 20.41 -24.92
N GLU A 323 2.14 20.92 -26.15
CA GLU A 323 1.06 21.03 -27.12
C GLU A 323 0.74 19.68 -27.78
N LYS A 324 1.77 18.84 -27.95
CA LYS A 324 1.67 17.51 -28.57
C LYS A 324 2.31 16.44 -27.68
N ALA A 325 1.71 15.27 -27.65
CA ALA A 325 2.25 14.11 -26.97
C ALA A 325 2.03 12.83 -27.76
N GLU A 326 2.98 11.92 -27.65
CA GLU A 326 2.82 10.54 -28.08
C GLU A 326 2.13 9.75 -26.96
N ALA A 327 1.14 8.94 -27.30
CA ALA A 327 0.42 8.10 -26.36
C ALA A 327 0.79 6.64 -26.57
N ARG A 328 1.10 5.93 -25.47
CA ARG A 328 1.33 4.49 -25.44
C ARG A 328 0.38 3.82 -24.46
N ASP A 329 -0.41 2.87 -24.97
CA ASP A 329 -1.26 2.02 -24.15
C ASP A 329 -0.41 1.03 -23.37
N LEU A 330 -0.62 0.97 -22.04
CA LEU A 330 0.19 0.15 -21.15
C LEU A 330 -0.31 -1.29 -20.99
N PHE A 331 -1.59 -1.55 -21.24
CA PHE A 331 -2.13 -2.90 -21.22
C PHE A 331 -1.94 -3.63 -22.56
N GLU A 332 -2.15 -2.89 -23.67
CA GLU A 332 -1.99 -3.44 -25.02
C GLU A 332 -0.52 -3.38 -25.50
N HIS A 333 0.36 -2.70 -24.75
CA HIS A 333 1.77 -2.44 -25.14
C HIS A 333 1.91 -1.80 -26.51
N LYS A 334 0.95 -0.93 -26.88
CA LYS A 334 0.80 -0.39 -28.24
C LYS A 334 0.95 1.13 -28.26
N ASP A 335 1.69 1.63 -29.27
CA ASP A 335 1.74 3.05 -29.55
C ASP A 335 0.47 3.48 -30.30
N LEU A 336 -0.21 4.50 -29.77
CA LEU A 336 -1.48 5.01 -30.28
C LEU A 336 -1.31 6.21 -31.22
N GLY A 337 -0.08 6.72 -31.38
CA GLY A 337 0.26 7.88 -32.18
C GLY A 337 0.31 9.18 -31.39
N THR A 338 0.33 10.30 -32.13
CA THR A 338 0.48 11.65 -31.57
C THR A 338 -0.86 12.34 -31.43
N PHE A 339 -1.09 12.94 -30.27
CA PHE A 339 -2.28 13.72 -29.92
C PHE A 339 -1.90 15.19 -29.70
N THR A 340 -2.85 16.09 -29.91
CA THR A 340 -2.65 17.54 -29.72
C THR A 340 -3.68 18.08 -28.74
N GLY A 341 -3.21 18.69 -27.65
CA GLY A 341 -4.02 19.36 -26.63
C GLY A 341 -4.81 18.44 -25.70
N SER A 342 -5.22 17.23 -26.14
CA SER A 342 -5.94 16.25 -25.35
C SER A 342 -5.69 14.81 -25.84
N PHE A 343 -5.92 13.85 -24.96
CA PHE A 343 -6.03 12.42 -25.28
C PHE A 343 -7.46 11.95 -25.00
N HIS A 344 -8.03 11.11 -25.86
CA HIS A 344 -9.34 10.53 -25.64
C HIS A 344 -9.35 9.06 -26.07
N ALA A 345 -10.16 8.26 -25.37
CA ALA A 345 -10.37 6.86 -25.70
C ALA A 345 -11.78 6.40 -25.35
N ILE A 346 -12.23 5.31 -25.98
CA ILE A 346 -13.43 4.58 -25.59
C ILE A 346 -13.04 3.64 -24.45
N VAL A 347 -13.71 3.79 -23.31
CA VAL A 347 -13.49 2.98 -22.10
C VAL A 347 -14.67 2.03 -21.92
N ASN A 348 -14.39 0.76 -21.73
CA ASN A 348 -15.41 -0.26 -21.47
C ASN A 348 -16.13 -0.04 -20.15
N PRO A 349 -17.34 -0.60 -19.95
CA PRO A 349 -18.05 -0.54 -18.68
C PRO A 349 -17.21 -1.08 -17.53
N SER A 350 -17.16 -0.35 -16.41
CA SER A 350 -16.34 -0.63 -15.23
C SER A 350 -14.84 -0.85 -15.54
N GLY A 351 -14.40 -0.34 -16.68
CA GLY A 351 -13.04 -0.56 -17.20
C GLY A 351 -12.19 0.70 -17.22
N VAL A 352 -10.98 0.56 -17.71
CA VAL A 352 -10.01 1.63 -17.85
C VAL A 352 -9.27 1.57 -19.18
N VAL A 353 -8.75 2.75 -19.59
CA VAL A 353 -7.63 2.87 -20.53
C VAL A 353 -6.48 3.53 -19.76
N MET A 354 -5.31 2.91 -19.76
CA MET A 354 -4.12 3.43 -19.10
C MET A 354 -3.02 3.69 -20.13
N VAL A 355 -2.57 4.95 -20.20
CA VAL A 355 -1.55 5.38 -21.16
C VAL A 355 -0.43 6.15 -20.50
N ILE A 356 0.75 6.14 -21.14
CA ILE A 356 1.77 7.17 -20.92
C ILE A 356 1.63 8.20 -22.05
N LEU A 357 1.53 9.48 -21.66
CA LEU A 357 1.62 10.62 -22.56
C LEU A 357 3.03 11.20 -22.47
N SER A 358 3.81 11.06 -23.54
CA SER A 358 5.18 11.58 -23.62
C SER A 358 5.21 12.86 -24.46
N PRO A 359 5.76 13.98 -23.93
CA PRO A 359 5.80 15.24 -24.66
C PRO A 359 6.64 15.10 -25.92
N VAL A 360 6.10 15.58 -27.05
CA VAL A 360 6.89 15.71 -28.30
C VAL A 360 7.66 17.02 -28.24
N THR A 361 8.98 16.93 -28.13
CA THR A 361 9.86 18.10 -28.21
C THR A 361 9.90 18.56 -29.66
N VAL A 362 9.34 19.74 -29.96
CA VAL A 362 9.61 20.40 -31.23
C VAL A 362 11.04 20.89 -31.13
N LEU A 363 11.95 20.23 -31.84
CA LEU A 363 13.28 20.82 -32.09
C LEU A 363 13.01 22.03 -32.99
N ASP A 364 13.21 23.23 -32.49
CA ASP A 364 13.28 24.45 -33.31
C ASP A 364 14.41 24.23 -34.33
N VAL A 365 14.03 24.12 -35.61
CA VAL A 365 14.93 23.98 -36.77
C VAL A 365 15.38 25.39 -37.20
#